data_4239d34e9991ca6f9ea9da8ce69d47a2
#
_entry.id   4239d34e9991ca6f9ea9da8ce69d47a2
#
_cell.length_a   1.000
_cell.length_b   1.000
_cell.length_c   1.000
_cell.angle_alpha   90.00
_cell.angle_beta   90.00
_cell.angle_gamma   90.00
#
_symmetry.space_group_name_H-M   'P 1'
#
loop_
_entity.id
_entity.type
_entity.pdbx_description
1 polymer ?
#
loop_
_entity_poly.entity_id
_entity_poly.type
_entity_poly.pdbx_seq_one_letter_code
_entity_poly.pdbx_strand_id
1 'polypeptide(L)'
;MKTKLHRANPEHEVAYQDIVALVRKHGEHLSAVEMLAIAANMLGKLCAMQDQRVFTPAMVMEVVVQNVEEGNRQAIAKVQQSKGTA
;
A
#
# COMPACT_ATOMS: atom_id res chain seq x y z
N MET A 1 -0.26 -19.97 -0.53
CA MET A 1 -1.18 -19.85 0.61
C MET A 1 -1.80 -18.48 0.63
N LYS A 2 -3.07 -18.42 0.80
CA LYS A 2 -3.73 -17.14 0.95
C LYS A 2 -3.65 -16.67 2.37
N THR A 3 -3.13 -15.51 2.57
CA THR A 3 -3.03 -14.95 3.90
C THR A 3 -4.34 -14.26 4.24
N LYS A 4 -4.65 -14.22 5.52
CA LYS A 4 -5.83 -13.50 5.97
C LYS A 4 -5.66 -11.99 5.87
N LEU A 5 -4.46 -11.55 5.55
CA LEU A 5 -4.17 -10.13 5.39
C LEU A 5 -4.87 -9.50 4.19
N HIS A 6 -5.36 -10.34 3.27
CA HIS A 6 -6.07 -9.84 2.11
C HIS A 6 -7.50 -9.44 2.42
N ARG A 7 -7.99 -9.85 3.57
CA ARG A 7 -9.35 -9.54 3.96
C ARG A 7 -9.36 -8.28 4.78
N ALA A 8 -9.90 -7.24 4.19
CA ALA A 8 -10.05 -5.99 4.94
C ALA A 8 -11.13 -6.16 6.00
N ASN A 9 -10.87 -5.65 7.17
CA ASN A 9 -11.88 -5.55 8.22
C ASN A 9 -12.00 -4.08 8.60
N PRO A 10 -12.95 -3.72 9.50
CA PRO A 10 -13.13 -2.31 9.83
C PRO A 10 -11.88 -1.61 10.35
N GLU A 11 -11.04 -2.31 11.09
CA GLU A 11 -9.80 -1.72 11.60
C GLU A 11 -8.83 -1.44 10.47
N HIS A 12 -8.75 -2.34 9.50
CA HIS A 12 -7.90 -2.14 8.33
C HIS A 12 -8.35 -0.93 7.54
N GLU A 13 -9.65 -0.76 7.41
CA GLU A 13 -10.18 0.37 6.65
C GLU A 13 -9.88 1.69 7.31
N VAL A 14 -10.01 1.76 8.63
CA VAL A 14 -9.69 2.98 9.38
C VAL A 14 -8.22 3.33 9.19
N ALA A 15 -7.33 2.34 9.35
CA ALA A 15 -5.89 2.57 9.17
C ALA A 15 -5.58 3.04 7.76
N TYR A 16 -6.21 2.42 6.78
CA TYR A 16 -6.01 2.80 5.38
C TYR A 16 -6.42 4.24 5.14
N GLN A 17 -7.60 4.64 5.65
CA GLN A 17 -8.08 6.00 5.45
C GLN A 17 -7.21 7.02 6.16
N ASP A 18 -6.66 6.67 7.32
CA ASP A 18 -5.73 7.56 8.01
C ASP A 18 -4.48 7.79 7.17
N ILE A 19 -3.96 6.73 6.56
CA ILE A 19 -2.77 6.84 5.73
C ILE A 19 -3.08 7.67 4.48
N VAL A 20 -4.24 7.46 3.87
CA VAL A 20 -4.67 8.24 2.71
C VAL A 20 -4.72 9.72 3.06
N ALA A 21 -5.25 10.04 4.24
CA ALA A 21 -5.32 11.44 4.69
C ALA A 21 -3.93 12.04 4.83
N LEU A 22 -2.99 11.27 5.38
CA LEU A 22 -1.61 11.73 5.51
C LEU A 22 -0.95 11.96 4.15
N VAL A 23 -1.19 11.06 3.22
CA VAL A 23 -0.64 11.19 1.86
C VAL A 23 -1.17 12.48 1.21
N ARG A 24 -2.46 12.74 1.34
CA ARG A 24 -3.05 13.97 0.78
C ARG A 24 -2.45 15.22 1.41
N LYS A 25 -2.32 15.19 2.73
CA LYS A 25 -1.77 16.33 3.46
C LYS A 25 -0.39 16.71 2.97
N HIS A 26 0.49 15.72 2.87
CA HIS A 26 1.88 15.98 2.51
C HIS A 26 2.07 16.11 1.00
N GLY A 27 1.16 15.55 0.22
CA GLY A 27 1.22 15.65 -1.23
C GLY A 27 1.04 17.07 -1.75
N GLU A 28 0.57 17.97 -0.92
CA GLU A 28 0.47 19.38 -1.31
C GLU A 28 1.83 20.05 -1.41
N HIS A 29 2.84 19.50 -0.74
CA HIS A 29 4.17 20.10 -0.67
C HIS A 29 5.28 19.20 -1.25
N LEU A 30 5.02 17.92 -1.37
CA LEU A 30 6.00 16.95 -1.81
C LEU A 30 5.61 16.39 -3.17
N SER A 31 6.60 16.12 -4.00
CA SER A 31 6.35 15.50 -5.28
C SER A 31 5.93 14.04 -5.11
N ALA A 32 5.34 13.47 -6.16
CA ALA A 32 4.93 12.07 -6.13
C ALA A 32 6.10 11.15 -5.88
N VAL A 33 7.27 11.43 -6.48
CA VAL A 33 8.42 10.58 -6.27
C VAL A 33 8.98 10.69 -4.85
N GLU A 34 8.88 11.88 -4.25
CA GLU A 34 9.29 12.04 -2.86
C GLU A 34 8.37 11.25 -1.93
N MET A 35 7.08 11.29 -2.20
CA MET A 35 6.11 10.50 -1.43
C MET A 35 6.37 9.01 -1.58
N LEU A 36 6.67 8.60 -2.81
CA LEU A 36 6.97 7.19 -3.08
C LEU A 36 8.22 6.74 -2.31
N ALA A 37 9.26 7.56 -2.31
CA ALA A 37 10.50 7.21 -1.61
C ALA A 37 10.28 7.06 -0.10
N ILE A 38 9.49 7.96 0.47
CA ILE A 38 9.16 7.89 1.91
C ILE A 38 8.38 6.61 2.20
N ALA A 39 7.37 6.32 1.40
CA ALA A 39 6.55 5.14 1.61
C ALA A 39 7.37 3.87 1.45
N ALA A 40 8.27 3.83 0.46
CA ALA A 40 9.12 2.67 0.23
C ALA A 40 10.08 2.44 1.39
N ASN A 41 10.64 3.51 1.94
CA ASN A 41 11.51 3.40 3.10
C ASN A 41 10.73 2.83 4.30
N MET A 42 9.54 3.36 4.53
CA MET A 42 8.69 2.87 5.61
C MET A 42 8.33 1.40 5.40
N LEU A 43 8.04 1.04 4.15
CA LEU A 43 7.71 -0.34 3.81
C LEU A 43 8.87 -1.26 4.14
N GLY A 44 10.11 -0.84 3.83
CA GLY A 44 11.29 -1.64 4.18
C GLY A 44 11.39 -1.89 5.67
N LYS A 45 11.11 -0.87 6.46
CA LYS A 45 11.13 -1.01 7.91
C LYS A 45 10.06 -1.98 8.40
N LEU A 46 8.88 -1.90 7.81
CA LEU A 46 7.80 -2.82 8.16
C LEU A 46 8.14 -4.26 7.79
N CYS A 47 8.81 -4.45 6.67
CA CYS A 47 9.26 -5.79 6.28
C CYS A 47 10.23 -6.37 7.33
N ALA A 48 11.13 -5.53 7.84
CA ALA A 48 12.10 -5.97 8.83
C ALA A 48 11.46 -6.31 10.17
N MET A 49 10.28 -5.78 10.43
CA MET A 49 9.57 -6.05 11.68
C MET A 49 8.86 -7.38 11.71
N GLN A 50 8.82 -8.10 10.59
CA GLN A 50 8.11 -9.36 10.52
C GLN A 50 8.84 -10.45 11.28
N ASP A 51 8.08 -11.34 11.89
CA ASP A 51 8.65 -12.47 12.63
C ASP A 51 9.10 -13.52 11.62
N GLN A 52 10.41 -13.63 11.45
CA GLN A 52 10.98 -14.52 10.44
C GLN A 52 10.75 -16.00 10.74
N ARG A 53 10.36 -16.32 11.96
CA ARG A 53 9.99 -17.70 12.30
C ARG A 53 8.65 -18.07 11.68
N VAL A 54 7.83 -17.09 11.36
CA VAL A 54 6.50 -17.30 10.77
C VAL A 54 6.50 -16.93 9.30
N PHE A 55 7.16 -15.82 8.95
CA PHE A 55 7.18 -15.31 7.59
C PHE A 55 8.61 -15.29 7.07
N THR A 56 8.86 -16.11 6.06
CA THR A 56 10.16 -16.07 5.38
C THR A 56 10.28 -14.78 4.59
N PRO A 57 11.51 -14.37 4.24
CA PRO A 57 11.67 -13.20 3.37
C PRO A 57 10.88 -13.31 2.06
N ALA A 58 10.81 -14.50 1.48
CA ALA A 58 10.05 -14.70 0.25
C ALA A 58 8.56 -14.45 0.47
N MET A 59 8.03 -14.91 1.60
CA MET A 59 6.61 -14.70 1.92
C MET A 59 6.32 -13.21 2.14
N VAL A 60 7.25 -12.51 2.80
CA VAL A 60 7.09 -11.08 3.02
C VAL A 60 7.05 -10.35 1.68
N MET A 61 7.96 -10.70 0.77
CA MET A 61 7.98 -10.06 -0.54
C MET A 61 6.73 -10.39 -1.35
N GLU A 62 6.19 -11.57 -1.19
CA GLU A 62 4.95 -11.91 -1.87
C GLU A 62 3.81 -10.99 -1.44
N VAL A 63 3.69 -10.75 -0.14
CA VAL A 63 2.68 -9.82 0.37
C VAL A 63 2.89 -8.43 -0.20
N VAL A 64 4.14 -7.97 -0.22
CA VAL A 64 4.46 -6.65 -0.73
C VAL A 64 4.06 -6.52 -2.20
N VAL A 65 4.52 -7.47 -3.02
CA VAL A 65 4.28 -7.41 -4.46
C VAL A 65 2.80 -7.45 -4.78
N GLN A 66 2.07 -8.37 -4.14
CA GLN A 66 0.63 -8.50 -4.40
C GLN A 66 -0.11 -7.21 -4.07
N ASN A 67 0.24 -6.58 -2.97
CA ASN A 67 -0.46 -5.36 -2.57
C ASN A 67 -0.06 -4.15 -3.40
N VAL A 68 1.21 -4.08 -3.80
CA VAL A 68 1.65 -3.02 -4.70
C VAL A 68 0.93 -3.14 -6.04
N GLU A 69 0.86 -4.36 -6.58
CA GLU A 69 0.19 -4.58 -7.86
C GLU A 69 -1.29 -4.25 -7.77
N GLU A 70 -1.93 -4.66 -6.69
CA GLU A 70 -3.35 -4.38 -6.51
C GLU A 70 -3.61 -2.88 -6.36
N GLY A 71 -2.80 -2.20 -5.57
CA GLY A 71 -2.93 -0.76 -5.41
C GLY A 71 -2.74 -0.02 -6.72
N ASN A 72 -1.74 -0.43 -7.48
CA ASN A 72 -1.47 0.19 -8.78
C ASN A 72 -2.64 -0.05 -9.75
N ARG A 73 -3.17 -1.27 -9.75
CA ARG A 73 -4.32 -1.61 -10.60
C ARG A 73 -5.54 -0.77 -10.24
N GLN A 74 -5.80 -0.61 -8.96
CA GLN A 74 -6.93 0.17 -8.49
C GLN A 74 -6.79 1.64 -8.88
N ALA A 75 -5.58 2.18 -8.77
CA ALA A 75 -5.34 3.57 -9.13
C ALA A 75 -5.53 3.79 -10.63
N ILE A 76 -5.03 2.87 -11.45
CA ILE A 76 -5.21 2.97 -12.90
C ILE A 76 -6.67 2.86 -13.28
N ALA A 77 -7.38 1.92 -12.68
CA ALA A 77 -8.80 1.74 -12.97
C ALA A 77 -9.60 3.00 -12.62
N LYS A 78 -9.25 3.64 -11.52
CA LYS A 78 -9.94 4.86 -11.11
C LYS A 78 -9.72 5.99 -12.11
N VAL A 79 -8.49 6.13 -12.59
CA VAL A 79 -8.19 7.16 -13.59
C VAL A 79 -8.95 6.90 -14.89
N GLN A 80 -8.97 5.66 -15.34
CA GLN A 80 -9.68 5.29 -16.55
C GLN A 80 -11.19 5.52 -16.41
N GLN A 81 -11.71 5.21 -15.25
CA GLN A 81 -13.13 5.41 -14.97
C GLN A 81 -13.48 6.90 -15.03
N SER A 82 -12.63 7.75 -14.49
CA SER A 82 -12.83 9.20 -14.53
C SER A 82 -12.84 9.70 -15.98
N LYS A 83 -11.91 9.20 -16.79
CA LYS A 83 -11.86 9.59 -18.20
C LYS A 83 -13.05 9.07 -18.96
N GLY A 84 -13.53 7.89 -18.62
CA GLY A 84 -14.65 7.29 -19.31
C GLY A 84 -15.97 8.02 -19.08
N THR A 85 -16.05 8.78 -17.99
CA THR A 85 -17.27 9.52 -17.67
C THR A 85 -17.30 10.93 -18.26
N ALA A 86 -16.22 11.34 -18.86
CA ALA A 86 -16.10 12.68 -19.42
C ALA A 86 -16.91 12.86 -20.72
#